data_7a2171673dc445150368477c5f824688
#
_entry.id   7a2171673dc445150368477c5f824688
#
_cell.length_a   1.000
_cell.length_b   1.000
_cell.length_c   1.000
_cell.angle_alpha   90.00
_cell.angle_beta   90.00
_cell.angle_gamma   90.00
#
_symmetry.space_group_name_H-M   'P 1'
#
loop_
_entity.id
_entity.type
_entity.pdbx_description
1 polymer ?
#
loop_
_entity_poly.entity_id
_entity_poly.type
_entity_poly.pdbx_seq_one_letter_code
_entity_poly.pdbx_strand_id
1 'polypeptide(L)' 'MCIICVELIKGKMSSIDAINNMIERIDDFDEKHVKRILDLARRQKEKEEEQNAK' A
#
# COMPACT_ATOMS: atom_id res chain seq x y z
N MET A 1 -11.43 -7.36 5.00
CA MET A 1 -10.47 -6.38 4.43
C MET A 1 -9.26 -6.26 5.35
N CYS A 2 -8.07 -6.21 4.82
CA CYS A 2 -6.88 -6.17 5.67
C CYS A 2 -6.58 -4.74 6.12
N ILE A 3 -5.85 -4.64 7.23
CA ILE A 3 -5.54 -3.34 7.81
C ILE A 3 -4.65 -2.49 6.90
N ILE A 4 -3.78 -3.13 6.12
CA ILE A 4 -2.93 -2.42 5.18
C ILE A 4 -3.76 -1.74 4.10
N CYS A 5 -4.76 -2.44 3.58
CA CYS A 5 -5.65 -1.86 2.57
C CYS A 5 -6.40 -0.66 3.12
N VAL A 6 -6.91 -0.79 4.34
CA VAL A 6 -7.66 0.29 5.00
C VAL A 6 -6.76 1.51 5.20
N GLU A 7 -5.55 1.30 5.70
CA GLU A 7 -4.62 2.40 5.94
C GLU A 7 -4.20 3.09 4.65
N LEU A 8 -4.01 2.32 3.58
CA LEU A 8 -3.68 2.91 2.28
C LEU A 8 -4.82 3.75 1.73
N ILE A 9 -6.04 3.25 1.85
CA ILE A 9 -7.22 3.97 1.35
C ILE A 9 -7.40 5.28 2.11
N LYS A 10 -7.14 5.25 3.41
CA LYS A 10 -7.26 6.45 4.24
C LYS A 10 -6.07 7.40 4.14
N GLY A 11 -5.00 6.96 3.47
CA GLY A 11 -3.80 7.76 3.33
C GLY A 11 -2.97 7.88 4.60
N LYS A 12 -3.16 6.94 5.53
CA LYS A 12 -2.42 6.96 6.80
C LYS A 12 -1.10 6.22 6.76
N MET A 13 -0.87 5.46 5.70
CA MET A 13 0.33 4.66 5.56
C MET A 13 1.00 5.01 4.23
N SER A 14 2.32 5.20 4.23
CA SER A 14 3.04 5.47 3.00
C SER A 14 3.12 4.22 2.13
N SER A 15 3.39 4.41 0.83
CA SER A 15 3.50 3.28 -0.09
C SER A 15 4.62 2.33 0.31
N ILE A 16 5.75 2.87 0.74
CA ILE A 16 6.90 2.05 1.14
C ILE A 16 6.58 1.24 2.39
N ASP A 17 5.96 1.86 3.38
CA ASP A 17 5.56 1.16 4.61
C ASP A 17 4.58 0.04 4.31
N ALA A 18 3.62 0.30 3.43
CA ALA A 18 2.63 -0.70 3.07
C ALA A 18 3.29 -1.91 2.39
N ILE A 19 4.20 -1.66 1.47
CA ILE A 19 4.91 -2.73 0.77
C ILE A 19 5.76 -3.53 1.74
N ASN A 20 6.48 -2.87 2.64
CA ASN A 20 7.31 -3.55 3.63
C ASN A 20 6.48 -4.42 4.56
N ASN A 21 5.35 -3.90 5.03
CA ASN A 21 4.45 -4.68 5.89
C ASN A 21 3.89 -5.88 5.15
N MET A 22 3.55 -5.72 3.88
CA MET A 22 3.06 -6.81 3.07
C MET A 22 4.13 -7.91 2.92
N ILE A 23 5.35 -7.51 2.62
CA ILE A 23 6.46 -8.46 2.43
C ILE A 23 6.72 -9.25 3.71
N GLU A 24 6.69 -8.60 4.86
CA GLU A 24 6.89 -9.26 6.14
C GLU A 24 5.83 -10.32 6.42
N ARG A 25 4.64 -10.15 5.85
CA ARG A 25 3.52 -11.06 6.05
C ARG A 25 3.06 -11.70 4.76
N ILE A 26 3.99 -11.88 3.83
CA ILE A 26 3.64 -12.35 2.48
C ILE A 26 2.90 -13.69 2.52
N ASP A 27 3.20 -14.54 3.48
CA ASP A 27 2.54 -15.84 3.60
C ASP A 27 1.09 -15.73 4.05
N ASP A 28 0.71 -14.60 4.63
CA ASP A 28 -0.66 -14.39 5.10
C ASP A 28 -1.58 -13.87 4.00
N PHE A 29 -1.02 -13.49 2.86
CA PHE A 29 -1.79 -12.91 1.77
C PHE A 29 -1.81 -13.85 0.57
N ASP A 30 -2.96 -13.94 -0.10
CA ASP A 30 -3.03 -14.66 -1.35
C ASP A 30 -2.57 -13.75 -2.49
N GLU A 31 -2.39 -14.35 -3.66
CA GLU A 31 -1.87 -13.62 -4.81
C GLU A 31 -2.75 -12.44 -5.20
N LYS A 32 -4.06 -12.62 -5.16
CA LYS A 32 -5.00 -11.55 -5.51
C LYS A 32 -4.88 -10.39 -4.55
N HIS A 33 -4.73 -10.67 -3.28
CA HIS A 33 -4.61 -9.64 -2.26
C HIS A 33 -3.29 -8.89 -2.40
N VAL A 34 -2.21 -9.61 -2.69
CA VAL A 34 -0.90 -8.99 -2.91
C VAL A 34 -0.98 -8.00 -4.06
N LYS A 35 -1.61 -8.38 -5.15
CA LYS A 35 -1.77 -7.50 -6.30
C LYS A 35 -2.57 -6.25 -5.95
N ARG A 36 -3.60 -6.41 -5.14
CA ARG A 36 -4.42 -5.28 -4.70
C ARG A 36 -3.63 -4.30 -3.86
N ILE A 37 -2.84 -4.83 -2.92
CA ILE A 37 -2.01 -3.99 -2.07
C ILE A 37 -0.99 -3.21 -2.91
N LEU A 38 -0.36 -3.88 -3.87
CA LEU A 38 0.60 -3.22 -4.76
C LEU A 38 -0.05 -2.11 -5.57
N ASP A 39 -1.27 -2.35 -6.07
CA ASP A 39 -1.99 -1.33 -6.83
C ASP A 39 -2.32 -0.12 -5.97
N LEU A 40 -2.81 -0.36 -4.75
CA LEU A 40 -3.14 0.72 -3.83
C LEU A 40 -1.88 1.49 -3.41
N ALA A 41 -0.78 0.78 -3.18
CA ALA A 41 0.48 1.41 -2.82
C ALA A 41 0.99 2.30 -3.95
N ARG A 42 0.85 1.84 -5.19
CA ARG A 42 1.25 2.61 -6.36
C ARG A 42 0.45 3.91 -6.46
N ARG A 43 -0.86 3.84 -6.23
CA ARG A 43 -1.71 5.03 -6.25
C ARG A 43 -1.34 6.00 -5.14
N GLN A 44 -1.02 5.49 -3.98
CA GLN A 44 -0.60 6.31 -2.86
C GLN A 44 0.74 7.00 -3.17
N LYS A 45 1.64 6.29 -3.81
CA LYS A 45 2.93 6.86 -4.21
C LYS A 45 2.74 8.01 -5.19
N GLU A 46 1.82 7.86 -6.14
CA GLU A 46 1.55 8.92 -7.09
C GLU A 46 1.02 10.17 -6.40
N LYS A 47 0.17 10.00 -5.40
CA LYS A 47 -0.34 11.12 -4.63
C LYS A 47 0.77 11.80 -3.83
N GLU A 48 1.66 11.00 -3.25
CA GLU A 48 2.79 11.53 -2.50
C GLU A 48 3.70 12.35 -3.40
N GLU A 49 3.97 11.87 -4.61
CA GLU A 49 4.81 12.57 -5.56
C GLU A 49 4.18 13.88 -6.01
N GLU A 50 2.86 13.89 -6.25
CA GLU A 50 2.16 15.10 -6.62
C GLU A 50 2.28 16.17 -5.54
N GLN A 51 2.14 15.76 -4.28
CA GLN A 51 2.22 16.70 -3.15
C GLN A 51 3.65 17.20 -2.96
N ASN A 52 4.63 16.40 -3.28
CA ASN A 52 6.02 16.75 -3.12
C ASN A 52 6.62 17.48 -4.32
N ALA A 53 5.93 17.45 -5.44
CA ALA A 53 6.44 18.02 -6.69
C ALA A 53 6.45 19.55 -6.72
N LYS A 54 5.98 20.19 -5.68
CA LYS A 54 5.97 21.66 -5.63
C LYS A 54 7.27 22.19 -5.11
#